data_5b51bc405dc45667526dd29d7e5d738b
#
_entry.id   5b51bc405dc45667526dd29d7e5d738b
#
_cell.length_a   1.000
_cell.length_b   1.000
_cell.length_c   1.000
_cell.angle_alpha   90.00
_cell.angle_beta   90.00
_cell.angle_gamma   90.00
#
_symmetry.space_group_name_H-M   'P 1'
#
loop_
_entity.id
_entity.type
_entity.pdbx_description
1 polymer ?
#
loop_
_entity_poly.entity_id
_entity_poly.type
_entity_poly.pdbx_seq_one_letter_code
_entity_poly.pdbx_strand_id
1 'polypeptide(L)'
;MNNIKKYPVTYTLLALCIMTYIATTLLLSIDMNAMQGLAAGGFNPYYVHVTHQYYRLITANFIHFGLMHIVVNCYSLFDLSCFAEYLIGTKKYIMVILASMLSTTGLPYIAYLLFGTGAHTVSGGVSGVIFGIIGAIGALYLFFPSQLRDIARSLGMNVLLMLFISFAVPTISLSGHVSGLIGGFVSAYIILYISKRKREKFLHSS
;
A
#
# COMPACT_ATOMS: atom_id res chain seq x y z
N MET A 1 18.76 -0.65 -20.98
CA MET A 1 19.02 -0.64 -19.52
C MET A 1 18.06 -1.61 -18.86
N ASN A 2 18.52 -2.50 -17.99
CA ASN A 2 17.66 -3.50 -17.35
C ASN A 2 16.65 -2.78 -16.43
N ASN A 3 15.35 -2.95 -16.69
CA ASN A 3 14.27 -2.28 -15.94
C ASN A 3 14.32 -2.59 -14.44
N ILE A 4 14.81 -3.76 -14.03
CA ILE A 4 14.99 -4.15 -12.62
C ILE A 4 15.94 -3.16 -11.90
N LYS A 5 17.03 -2.73 -12.54
CA LYS A 5 17.96 -1.74 -11.95
C LYS A 5 17.35 -0.34 -11.86
N LYS A 6 16.33 -0.05 -12.67
CA LYS A 6 15.66 1.25 -12.70
C LYS A 6 14.58 1.37 -11.62
N TYR A 7 13.89 0.25 -11.29
CA TYR A 7 12.77 0.22 -10.34
C TYR A 7 12.94 -0.92 -9.32
N PRO A 8 14.01 -0.93 -8.52
CA PRO A 8 14.34 -2.07 -7.66
C PRO A 8 13.28 -2.32 -6.59
N VAL A 9 12.65 -1.29 -6.02
CA VAL A 9 11.60 -1.45 -5.00
C VAL A 9 10.35 -2.10 -5.60
N THR A 10 9.91 -1.63 -6.76
CA THR A 10 8.77 -2.19 -7.48
C THR A 10 8.96 -3.68 -7.75
N TYR A 11 10.10 -4.07 -8.32
CA TYR A 11 10.36 -5.49 -8.61
C TYR A 11 10.53 -6.33 -7.36
N THR A 12 11.08 -5.79 -6.29
CA THR A 12 11.17 -6.47 -4.99
C THR A 12 9.78 -6.75 -4.41
N LEU A 13 8.88 -5.75 -4.43
CA LEU A 13 7.50 -5.92 -3.96
C LEU A 13 6.75 -6.97 -4.77
N LEU A 14 6.85 -6.93 -6.10
CA LEU A 14 6.25 -7.93 -6.98
C LEU A 14 6.76 -9.33 -6.68
N ALA A 15 8.08 -9.49 -6.56
CA ALA A 15 8.69 -10.77 -6.24
C ALA A 15 8.21 -11.31 -4.88
N LEU A 16 8.14 -10.46 -3.85
CA LEU A 16 7.63 -10.85 -2.53
C LEU A 16 6.16 -11.28 -2.60
N CYS A 17 5.29 -10.54 -3.29
CA CYS A 17 3.90 -10.92 -3.47
C CYS A 17 3.75 -12.27 -4.16
N ILE A 18 4.47 -12.47 -5.29
CA ILE A 18 4.41 -13.70 -6.08
C ILE A 18 4.96 -14.90 -5.27
N MET A 19 6.12 -14.75 -4.64
CA MET A 19 6.72 -15.83 -3.83
C MET A 19 5.83 -16.21 -2.65
N THR A 20 5.26 -15.22 -1.95
CA THR A 20 4.33 -15.49 -0.83
C THR A 20 3.07 -16.19 -1.34
N TYR A 21 2.51 -15.77 -2.47
CA TYR A 21 1.32 -16.41 -3.04
C TYR A 21 1.61 -17.86 -3.46
N ILE A 22 2.74 -18.13 -4.11
CA ILE A 22 3.15 -19.49 -4.45
C ILE A 22 3.27 -20.34 -3.18
N ALA A 23 3.95 -19.83 -2.15
CA ALA A 23 4.12 -20.56 -0.89
C ALA A 23 2.79 -20.87 -0.21
N THR A 24 1.89 -19.88 -0.12
CA THR A 24 0.55 -20.08 0.50
C THR A 24 -0.34 -21.01 -0.32
N THR A 25 -0.23 -20.98 -1.66
CA THR A 25 -0.94 -21.91 -2.55
C THR A 25 -0.48 -23.36 -2.32
N LEU A 26 0.82 -23.60 -2.22
CA LEU A 26 1.38 -24.94 -2.00
C LEU A 26 1.09 -25.48 -0.60
N LEU A 27 1.04 -24.60 0.41
CA LEU A 27 0.87 -25.02 1.81
C LEU A 27 -0.60 -25.07 2.25
N LEU A 28 -1.47 -24.28 1.63
CA LEU A 28 -2.86 -24.10 2.06
C LEU A 28 -3.86 -24.29 0.92
N SER A 29 -4.02 -23.28 0.02
CA SER A 29 -4.97 -23.31 -1.08
C SER A 29 -4.68 -22.20 -2.10
N ILE A 30 -5.08 -22.42 -3.38
CA ILE A 30 -5.12 -21.37 -4.41
C ILE A 30 -6.06 -20.23 -4.00
N ASP A 31 -7.26 -20.60 -3.50
CA ASP A 31 -8.26 -19.68 -2.97
C ASP A 31 -8.41 -19.94 -1.48
N MET A 32 -7.92 -19.02 -0.67
CA MET A 32 -7.93 -19.13 0.80
C MET A 32 -9.18 -18.51 1.39
N ASN A 33 -9.77 -19.20 2.37
CA ASN A 33 -10.76 -18.61 3.26
C ASN A 33 -10.09 -17.72 4.34
N ALA A 34 -10.91 -17.05 5.16
CA ALA A 34 -10.42 -16.14 6.19
C ALA A 34 -9.48 -16.83 7.20
N MET A 35 -9.75 -18.06 7.61
CA MET A 35 -8.92 -18.81 8.57
C MET A 35 -7.57 -19.20 7.97
N GLN A 36 -7.56 -19.63 6.72
CA GLN A 36 -6.32 -19.91 5.99
C GLN A 36 -5.49 -18.64 5.77
N GLY A 37 -6.14 -17.53 5.40
CA GLY A 37 -5.47 -16.23 5.30
C GLY A 37 -4.87 -15.76 6.64
N LEU A 38 -5.57 -15.98 7.75
CA LEU A 38 -5.05 -15.71 9.09
C LEU A 38 -3.84 -16.61 9.42
N ALA A 39 -3.92 -17.91 9.11
CA ALA A 39 -2.81 -18.85 9.29
C ALA A 39 -1.59 -18.45 8.45
N ALA A 40 -1.80 -17.95 7.23
CA ALA A 40 -0.75 -17.47 6.34
C ALA A 40 -0.05 -16.19 6.81
N GLY A 41 -0.55 -15.50 7.82
CA GLY A 41 0.01 -14.23 8.30
C GLY A 41 -0.83 -12.99 7.95
N GLY A 42 -2.08 -13.17 7.51
CA GLY A 42 -3.05 -12.10 7.30
C GLY A 42 -3.32 -11.29 8.56
N PHE A 43 -3.82 -10.09 8.39
CA PHE A 43 -4.11 -9.15 9.47
C PHE A 43 -5.53 -9.34 10.00
N ASN A 44 -5.65 -9.49 11.31
CA ASN A 44 -6.86 -9.33 12.08
C ASN A 44 -6.50 -8.55 13.35
N PRO A 45 -7.13 -7.42 13.65
CA PRO A 45 -6.71 -6.55 14.75
C PRO A 45 -6.89 -7.21 16.13
N TYR A 46 -7.99 -7.95 16.36
CA TYR A 46 -8.21 -8.70 17.59
C TYR A 46 -7.13 -9.76 17.79
N TYR A 47 -6.83 -10.55 16.74
CA TYR A 47 -5.81 -11.60 16.81
C TYR A 47 -4.42 -11.02 17.08
N VAL A 48 -4.04 -9.92 16.43
CA VAL A 48 -2.78 -9.22 16.73
C VAL A 48 -2.73 -8.76 18.18
N HIS A 49 -3.83 -8.24 18.71
CA HIS A 49 -3.90 -7.75 20.08
C HIS A 49 -3.69 -8.88 21.11
N VAL A 50 -4.39 -10.01 20.95
CA VAL A 50 -4.34 -11.09 21.93
C VAL A 50 -3.10 -11.99 21.81
N THR A 51 -2.52 -12.09 20.61
CA THR A 51 -1.33 -12.96 20.36
C THR A 51 -0.01 -12.19 20.33
N HIS A 52 -0.07 -10.84 20.33
CA HIS A 52 1.09 -9.95 20.17
C HIS A 52 1.92 -10.19 18.89
N GLN A 53 1.29 -10.75 17.83
CA GLN A 53 1.94 -11.03 16.55
C GLN A 53 2.01 -9.77 15.68
N TYR A 54 2.72 -8.74 16.12
CA TYR A 54 2.81 -7.44 15.45
C TYR A 54 3.48 -7.48 14.06
N TYR A 55 4.25 -8.55 13.74
CA TYR A 55 4.79 -8.75 12.40
C TYR A 55 3.71 -8.78 11.31
N ARG A 56 2.46 -9.13 11.68
CA ARG A 56 1.30 -9.12 10.78
C ARG A 56 0.94 -7.73 10.25
N LEU A 57 1.39 -6.67 10.92
CA LEU A 57 1.25 -5.30 10.41
C LEU A 57 2.04 -5.08 9.11
N ILE A 58 3.04 -5.90 8.84
CA ILE A 58 3.82 -5.88 7.60
C ILE A 58 3.47 -7.06 6.70
N THR A 59 3.48 -8.30 7.23
CA THR A 59 3.35 -9.52 6.42
C THR A 59 2.00 -9.63 5.71
N ALA A 60 0.93 -9.11 6.32
CA ALA A 60 -0.39 -9.12 5.72
C ALA A 60 -0.46 -8.42 4.35
N ASN A 61 0.40 -7.43 4.11
CA ASN A 61 0.45 -6.75 2.82
C ASN A 61 0.88 -7.66 1.65
N PHE A 62 1.44 -8.84 1.94
CA PHE A 62 1.88 -9.81 0.93
C PHE A 62 0.94 -11.01 0.80
N ILE A 63 -0.06 -11.16 1.69
CA ILE A 63 -1.00 -12.29 1.68
C ILE A 63 -2.13 -12.03 0.70
N HIS A 64 -2.29 -12.90 -0.31
CA HIS A 64 -3.36 -12.79 -1.31
C HIS A 64 -4.27 -14.00 -1.25
N PHE A 65 -5.58 -13.76 -1.21
CA PHE A 65 -6.60 -14.78 -0.93
C PHE A 65 -7.00 -15.60 -2.16
N GLY A 66 -6.57 -15.24 -3.35
CA GLY A 66 -6.91 -15.98 -4.57
C GLY A 66 -6.19 -15.48 -5.81
N LEU A 67 -6.26 -16.27 -6.91
CA LEU A 67 -5.54 -15.99 -8.14
C LEU A 67 -5.89 -14.62 -8.75
N MET A 68 -7.16 -14.29 -8.85
CA MET A 68 -7.57 -12.98 -9.40
C MET A 68 -7.12 -11.83 -8.51
N HIS A 69 -7.11 -12.03 -7.18
CA HIS A 69 -6.64 -11.04 -6.24
C HIS A 69 -5.16 -10.69 -6.45
N ILE A 70 -4.28 -11.68 -6.58
CA ILE A 70 -2.86 -11.40 -6.83
C ILE A 70 -2.60 -10.84 -8.24
N VAL A 71 -3.27 -11.34 -9.27
CA VAL A 71 -3.08 -10.88 -10.66
C VAL A 71 -3.42 -9.40 -10.78
N VAL A 72 -4.59 -8.98 -10.30
CA VAL A 72 -5.02 -7.57 -10.34
C VAL A 72 -4.09 -6.69 -9.52
N ASN A 73 -3.69 -7.14 -8.33
CA ASN A 73 -2.77 -6.40 -7.48
C ASN A 73 -1.37 -6.27 -8.09
N CYS A 74 -0.80 -7.33 -8.65
CA CYS A 74 0.51 -7.26 -9.29
C CYS A 74 0.49 -6.37 -10.54
N TYR A 75 -0.57 -6.42 -11.35
CA TYR A 75 -0.72 -5.53 -12.49
C TYR A 75 -0.77 -4.05 -12.06
N SER A 76 -1.65 -3.71 -11.11
CA SER A 76 -1.79 -2.34 -10.61
C SER A 76 -0.53 -1.86 -9.89
N LEU A 77 0.10 -2.75 -9.10
CA LEU A 77 1.36 -2.46 -8.42
C LEU A 77 2.47 -2.14 -9.43
N PHE A 78 2.62 -2.96 -10.49
CA PHE A 78 3.66 -2.75 -11.49
C PHE A 78 3.52 -1.39 -12.16
N ASP A 79 2.33 -1.07 -12.65
CA ASP A 79 2.06 0.17 -13.40
C ASP A 79 2.28 1.42 -12.53
N LEU A 80 1.60 1.49 -11.40
CA LEU A 80 1.65 2.66 -10.52
C LEU A 80 2.98 2.82 -9.79
N SER A 81 3.59 1.69 -9.39
CA SER A 81 4.81 1.68 -8.61
C SER A 81 6.02 2.10 -9.45
N CYS A 82 6.16 1.61 -10.69
CA CYS A 82 7.22 2.06 -11.59
C CYS A 82 7.16 3.57 -11.83
N PHE A 83 5.96 4.11 -12.03
CA PHE A 83 5.76 5.54 -12.22
C PHE A 83 6.11 6.34 -10.96
N ALA A 84 5.62 5.95 -9.79
CA ALA A 84 5.89 6.64 -8.54
C ALA A 84 7.37 6.54 -8.12
N GLU A 85 7.99 5.36 -8.26
CA GLU A 85 9.41 5.16 -7.96
C GLU A 85 10.30 6.04 -8.85
N TYR A 86 9.93 6.18 -10.15
CA TYR A 86 10.63 7.08 -11.07
C TYR A 86 10.55 8.55 -10.62
N LEU A 87 9.37 9.03 -10.22
CA LEU A 87 9.16 10.43 -9.85
C LEU A 87 9.77 10.78 -8.48
N ILE A 88 9.63 9.91 -7.51
CA ILE A 88 10.04 10.15 -6.11
C ILE A 88 11.53 9.84 -5.91
N GLY A 89 12.06 8.89 -6.69
CA GLY A 89 13.39 8.31 -6.55
C GLY A 89 13.43 7.20 -5.49
N THR A 90 14.16 6.13 -5.77
CA THR A 90 14.15 4.85 -5.03
C THR A 90 14.28 5.01 -3.51
N LYS A 91 15.24 5.83 -3.02
CA LYS A 91 15.47 5.99 -1.56
C LYS A 91 14.27 6.59 -0.83
N LYS A 92 13.64 7.61 -1.40
CA LYS A 92 12.46 8.26 -0.82
C LYS A 92 11.23 7.38 -0.99
N TYR A 93 11.16 6.66 -2.11
CA TYR A 93 10.07 5.76 -2.41
C TYR A 93 9.98 4.59 -1.43
N ILE A 94 11.11 4.03 -0.97
CA ILE A 94 11.13 3.03 0.13
C ILE A 94 10.40 3.57 1.37
N MET A 95 10.64 4.83 1.75
CA MET A 95 9.98 5.43 2.92
C MET A 95 8.47 5.54 2.73
N VAL A 96 8.03 5.92 1.53
CA VAL A 96 6.60 5.97 1.18
C VAL A 96 5.96 4.59 1.27
N ILE A 97 6.60 3.56 0.71
CA ILE A 97 6.11 2.18 0.75
C ILE A 97 6.00 1.67 2.19
N LEU A 98 7.03 1.85 3.00
CA LEU A 98 7.00 1.43 4.41
C LEU A 98 5.90 2.15 5.21
N ALA A 99 5.74 3.46 5.01
CA ALA A 99 4.66 4.22 5.63
C ALA A 99 3.28 3.73 5.17
N SER A 100 3.12 3.43 3.87
CA SER A 100 1.88 2.88 3.33
C SER A 100 1.55 1.50 3.91
N MET A 101 2.53 0.59 4.00
CA MET A 101 2.34 -0.73 4.62
C MET A 101 1.91 -0.62 6.08
N LEU A 102 2.62 0.20 6.85
CA LEU A 102 2.33 0.38 8.27
C LEU A 102 0.97 1.05 8.51
N SER A 103 0.59 2.03 7.68
CA SER A 103 -0.71 2.68 7.84
C SER A 103 -1.87 1.78 7.41
N THR A 104 -1.72 0.97 6.36
CA THR A 104 -2.74 0.04 5.85
C THR A 104 -3.31 -0.86 6.95
N THR A 105 -2.47 -1.31 7.87
CA THR A 105 -2.83 -2.20 8.97
C THR A 105 -2.80 -1.51 10.33
N GLY A 106 -1.87 -0.58 10.54
CA GLY A 106 -1.68 0.10 11.82
C GLY A 106 -2.82 1.06 12.17
N LEU A 107 -3.36 1.85 11.22
CA LEU A 107 -4.51 2.70 11.51
C LEU A 107 -5.78 1.87 11.81
N PRO A 108 -6.11 0.79 11.08
CA PRO A 108 -7.17 -0.12 11.49
C PRO A 108 -6.91 -0.80 12.85
N TYR A 109 -5.66 -1.10 13.20
CA TYR A 109 -5.32 -1.63 14.52
C TYR A 109 -5.57 -0.60 15.62
N ILE A 110 -5.19 0.66 15.42
CA ILE A 110 -5.49 1.75 16.35
C ILE A 110 -7.00 1.96 16.48
N ALA A 111 -7.74 1.93 15.36
CA ALA A 111 -9.20 2.03 15.39
C ALA A 111 -9.85 0.87 16.17
N TYR A 112 -9.29 -0.33 16.07
CA TYR A 112 -9.72 -1.46 16.90
C TYR A 112 -9.47 -1.19 18.39
N LEU A 113 -8.30 -0.71 18.77
CA LEU A 113 -7.98 -0.42 20.18
C LEU A 113 -8.89 0.66 20.79
N LEU A 114 -9.31 1.64 19.98
CA LEU A 114 -10.14 2.75 20.45
C LEU A 114 -11.65 2.44 20.40
N PHE A 115 -12.10 1.68 19.41
CA PHE A 115 -13.52 1.53 19.09
C PHE A 115 -13.98 0.08 18.95
N GLY A 116 -13.11 -0.91 19.07
CA GLY A 116 -13.42 -2.33 18.88
C GLY A 116 -13.73 -2.75 17.42
N THR A 117 -13.43 -1.90 16.43
CA THR A 117 -13.80 -2.13 15.04
C THR A 117 -12.93 -3.18 14.35
N GLY A 118 -13.51 -3.97 13.44
CA GLY A 118 -12.75 -4.92 12.60
C GLY A 118 -12.35 -6.22 13.29
N ALA A 119 -12.84 -6.51 14.50
CA ALA A 119 -12.47 -7.70 15.27
C ALA A 119 -12.71 -9.03 14.54
N HIS A 120 -13.71 -9.08 13.65
CA HIS A 120 -14.13 -10.29 12.92
C HIS A 120 -13.63 -10.35 11.48
N THR A 121 -12.84 -9.37 11.04
CA THR A 121 -12.33 -9.31 9.66
C THR A 121 -10.90 -9.79 9.57
N VAL A 122 -10.60 -10.61 8.57
CA VAL A 122 -9.22 -10.96 8.18
C VAL A 122 -8.93 -10.29 6.85
N SER A 123 -7.84 -9.55 6.79
CA SER A 123 -7.44 -8.83 5.58
C SER A 123 -5.99 -9.13 5.18
N GLY A 124 -5.70 -8.92 3.91
CA GLY A 124 -4.37 -9.06 3.32
C GLY A 124 -4.37 -8.55 1.90
N GLY A 125 -3.18 -8.40 1.34
CA GLY A 125 -2.96 -7.94 -0.01
C GLY A 125 -2.25 -6.60 -0.08
N VAL A 126 -1.49 -6.43 -1.15
CA VAL A 126 -0.72 -5.21 -1.41
C VAL A 126 -1.59 -4.02 -1.85
N SER A 127 -2.91 -4.21 -1.96
CA SER A 127 -3.85 -3.18 -2.42
C SER A 127 -3.83 -1.91 -1.56
N GLY A 128 -3.73 -2.03 -0.23
CA GLY A 128 -3.57 -0.87 0.65
C GLY A 128 -2.30 -0.07 0.33
N VAL A 129 -1.21 -0.74 -0.01
CA VAL A 129 0.04 -0.08 -0.48
C VAL A 129 -0.17 0.58 -1.84
N ILE A 130 -0.92 -0.04 -2.76
CA ILE A 130 -1.29 0.57 -4.04
C ILE A 130 -2.08 1.87 -3.82
N PHE A 131 -3.04 1.87 -2.91
CA PHE A 131 -3.73 3.10 -2.49
C PHE A 131 -2.75 4.13 -1.90
N GLY A 132 -1.75 3.68 -1.14
CA GLY A 132 -0.68 4.54 -0.64
C GLY A 132 0.16 5.16 -1.75
N ILE A 133 0.48 4.40 -2.80
CA ILE A 133 1.16 4.93 -3.99
C ILE A 133 0.31 6.00 -4.67
N ILE A 134 -0.99 5.78 -4.81
CA ILE A 134 -1.92 6.78 -5.37
C ILE A 134 -1.96 8.02 -4.47
N GLY A 135 -2.00 7.85 -3.15
CA GLY A 135 -1.88 8.95 -2.19
C GLY A 135 -0.60 9.76 -2.38
N ALA A 136 0.53 9.08 -2.57
CA ALA A 136 1.82 9.73 -2.84
C ALA A 136 1.82 10.51 -4.16
N ILE A 137 1.19 10.00 -5.22
CA ILE A 137 1.00 10.72 -6.49
C ILE A 137 0.10 11.94 -6.27
N GLY A 138 -0.93 11.83 -5.43
CA GLY A 138 -1.75 12.97 -5.00
C GLY A 138 -0.96 14.05 -4.28
N ALA A 139 -0.03 13.67 -3.39
CA ALA A 139 0.89 14.62 -2.76
C ALA A 139 1.84 15.27 -3.78
N LEU A 140 2.39 14.49 -4.73
CA LEU A 140 3.20 15.04 -5.83
C LEU A 140 2.43 16.08 -6.66
N TYR A 141 1.15 15.84 -6.92
CA TYR A 141 0.30 16.78 -7.64
C TYR A 141 0.22 18.15 -6.97
N LEU A 142 0.21 18.23 -5.63
CA LEU A 142 0.21 19.51 -4.91
C LEU A 142 1.51 20.32 -5.13
N PHE A 143 2.63 19.66 -5.41
CA PHE A 143 3.91 20.33 -5.68
C PHE A 143 4.15 20.58 -7.18
N PHE A 144 3.55 19.77 -8.06
CA PHE A 144 3.74 19.79 -9.50
C PHE A 144 2.42 19.72 -10.27
N PRO A 145 1.47 20.67 -10.06
CA PRO A 145 0.11 20.56 -10.58
C PRO A 145 0.02 20.59 -12.10
N SER A 146 0.89 21.35 -12.78
CA SER A 146 0.88 21.47 -14.24
C SER A 146 1.29 20.15 -14.94
N GLN A 147 2.22 19.39 -14.33
CA GLN A 147 2.76 18.16 -14.89
C GLN A 147 1.89 16.92 -14.60
N LEU A 148 1.10 16.95 -13.52
CA LEU A 148 0.40 15.77 -13.03
C LEU A 148 -1.14 15.89 -13.04
N ARG A 149 -1.69 16.97 -13.62
CA ARG A 149 -3.14 17.25 -13.61
C ARG A 149 -3.96 16.09 -14.17
N ASP A 150 -3.62 15.62 -15.36
CA ASP A 150 -4.41 14.60 -16.05
C ASP A 150 -4.30 13.23 -15.37
N ILE A 151 -3.09 12.91 -14.89
CA ILE A 151 -2.83 11.69 -14.11
C ILE A 151 -3.60 11.73 -12.79
N ALA A 152 -3.52 12.83 -12.04
CA ALA A 152 -4.22 12.98 -10.77
C ALA A 152 -5.74 12.91 -10.95
N ARG A 153 -6.29 13.48 -12.03
CA ARG A 153 -7.72 13.41 -12.35
C ARG A 153 -8.15 11.98 -12.66
N SER A 154 -7.40 11.27 -13.52
CA SER A 154 -7.69 9.87 -13.87
C SER A 154 -7.61 8.96 -12.64
N LEU A 155 -6.55 9.08 -11.85
CA LEU A 155 -6.39 8.29 -10.62
C LEU A 155 -7.47 8.63 -9.59
N GLY A 156 -7.87 9.89 -9.45
CA GLY A 156 -8.93 10.31 -8.53
C GLY A 156 -10.28 9.63 -8.84
N MET A 157 -10.65 9.53 -10.10
CA MET A 157 -11.85 8.80 -10.52
C MET A 157 -11.75 7.30 -10.23
N ASN A 158 -10.60 6.70 -10.50
CA ASN A 158 -10.36 5.28 -10.21
C ASN A 158 -10.40 5.01 -8.69
N VAL A 159 -9.83 5.90 -7.87
CA VAL A 159 -9.89 5.79 -6.41
C VAL A 159 -11.34 5.83 -5.92
N LEU A 160 -12.15 6.78 -6.39
CA LEU A 160 -13.55 6.86 -6.00
C LEU A 160 -14.32 5.58 -6.33
N LEU A 161 -14.12 5.05 -7.54
CA LEU A 161 -14.73 3.78 -7.95
C LEU A 161 -14.25 2.61 -7.07
N MET A 162 -12.94 2.50 -6.83
CA MET A 162 -12.39 1.42 -6.03
C MET A 162 -12.79 1.51 -4.55
N LEU A 163 -12.90 2.71 -3.99
CA LEU A 163 -13.42 2.90 -2.62
C LEU A 163 -14.92 2.54 -2.55
N PHE A 164 -15.69 2.89 -3.58
CA PHE A 164 -17.09 2.48 -3.67
C PHE A 164 -17.23 0.95 -3.74
N ILE A 165 -16.41 0.27 -4.57
CA ILE A 165 -16.38 -1.19 -4.64
C ILE A 165 -15.97 -1.78 -3.27
N SER A 166 -14.96 -1.19 -2.61
CA SER A 166 -14.51 -1.64 -1.28
C SER A 166 -15.59 -1.48 -0.21
N PHE A 167 -16.44 -0.48 -0.33
CA PHE A 167 -17.61 -0.29 0.54
C PHE A 167 -18.71 -1.31 0.23
N ALA A 168 -18.97 -1.59 -1.05
CA ALA A 168 -20.02 -2.49 -1.49
C ALA A 168 -19.70 -3.99 -1.31
N VAL A 169 -18.41 -4.36 -1.30
CA VAL A 169 -17.95 -5.75 -1.24
C VAL A 169 -17.27 -6.02 0.11
N PRO A 170 -17.95 -6.73 1.04
CA PRO A 170 -17.48 -6.92 2.43
C PRO A 170 -16.12 -7.63 2.56
N THR A 171 -15.69 -8.36 1.53
CA THR A 171 -14.40 -9.07 1.52
C THR A 171 -13.21 -8.15 1.20
N ILE A 172 -13.48 -6.90 0.79
CA ILE A 172 -12.46 -5.90 0.46
C ILE A 172 -12.30 -4.92 1.61
N SER A 173 -11.09 -4.75 2.12
CA SER A 173 -10.82 -3.90 3.28
C SER A 173 -10.85 -2.41 2.94
N LEU A 174 -12.01 -1.77 3.06
CA LEU A 174 -12.15 -0.32 2.90
C LEU A 174 -11.23 0.44 3.86
N SER A 175 -11.17 0.04 5.13
CA SER A 175 -10.31 0.67 6.14
C SER A 175 -8.83 0.58 5.76
N GLY A 176 -8.37 -0.55 5.25
CA GLY A 176 -7.00 -0.74 4.76
C GLY A 176 -6.68 0.17 3.57
N HIS A 177 -7.59 0.30 2.60
CA HIS A 177 -7.42 1.16 1.43
C HIS A 177 -7.34 2.65 1.81
N VAL A 178 -8.28 3.14 2.61
CA VAL A 178 -8.27 4.54 3.11
C VAL A 178 -7.01 4.82 3.93
N SER A 179 -6.64 3.90 4.82
CA SER A 179 -5.45 4.04 5.66
C SER A 179 -4.16 4.06 4.84
N GLY A 180 -4.05 3.20 3.83
CA GLY A 180 -2.92 3.20 2.90
C GLY A 180 -2.81 4.51 2.13
N LEU A 181 -3.93 5.00 1.58
CA LEU A 181 -4.01 6.28 0.86
C LEU A 181 -3.49 7.44 1.74
N ILE A 182 -3.95 7.52 2.98
CA ILE A 182 -3.52 8.54 3.95
C ILE A 182 -2.02 8.41 4.24
N GLY A 183 -1.53 7.22 4.55
CA GLY A 183 -0.12 7.00 4.89
C GLY A 183 0.83 7.36 3.76
N GLY A 184 0.49 6.97 2.53
CA GLY A 184 1.27 7.31 1.34
C GLY A 184 1.25 8.80 1.03
N PHE A 185 0.07 9.44 1.11
CA PHE A 185 -0.06 10.88 0.91
C PHE A 185 0.76 11.67 1.92
N VAL A 186 0.59 11.41 3.21
CA VAL A 186 1.26 12.15 4.29
C VAL A 186 2.77 11.96 4.23
N SER A 187 3.25 10.73 4.04
CA SER A 187 4.69 10.45 3.96
C SER A 187 5.34 11.14 2.76
N ALA A 188 4.73 11.06 1.58
CA ALA A 188 5.22 11.73 0.38
C ALA A 188 5.19 13.25 0.53
N TYR A 189 4.11 13.82 1.09
CA TYR A 189 4.01 15.25 1.34
C TYR A 189 5.15 15.75 2.24
N ILE A 190 5.40 15.08 3.35
CA ILE A 190 6.48 15.43 4.29
C ILE A 190 7.85 15.37 3.59
N ILE A 191 8.12 14.29 2.83
CA ILE A 191 9.38 14.10 2.10
C ILE A 191 9.60 15.22 1.08
N LEU A 192 8.57 15.58 0.32
CA LEU A 192 8.63 16.62 -0.71
C LEU A 192 8.81 18.00 -0.08
N TYR A 193 8.08 18.30 0.98
CA TYR A 193 8.17 19.56 1.71
C TYR A 193 9.58 19.78 2.27
N ILE A 194 10.16 18.76 2.94
CA ILE A 194 11.54 18.83 3.46
C ILE A 194 12.54 19.01 2.31
N SER A 195 12.35 18.33 1.19
CA SER A 195 13.23 18.41 0.03
C SER A 195 13.20 19.80 -0.62
N LYS A 196 12.01 20.41 -0.71
CA LYS A 196 11.82 21.77 -1.21
C LYS A 196 12.52 22.79 -0.31
N ARG A 197 12.31 22.72 1.00
CA ARG A 197 12.94 23.60 1.99
C ARG A 197 14.47 23.54 1.98
N LYS A 198 15.05 22.35 1.81
CA LYS A 198 16.50 22.18 1.70
C LYS A 198 17.04 22.86 0.45
N ARG A 199 16.35 22.74 -0.69
CA ARG A 199 16.72 23.38 -1.95
C ARG A 199 16.67 24.91 -1.85
N GLU A 200 15.63 25.48 -1.27
CA GLU A 200 15.47 26.92 -1.07
C GLU A 200 16.61 27.48 -0.21
N LYS A 201 16.93 26.84 0.91
CA LYS A 201 18.05 27.25 1.78
C LYS A 201 19.39 27.23 1.05
N PHE A 202 19.65 26.24 0.23
CA PHE A 202 20.89 26.14 -0.54
C PHE A 202 21.02 27.29 -1.56
N LEU A 203 19.93 27.65 -2.25
CA LEU A 203 19.91 28.75 -3.22
C LEU A 203 20.06 30.14 -2.58
N HIS A 204 19.71 30.32 -1.30
CA HIS A 204 19.86 31.57 -0.57
C HIS A 204 21.21 31.68 0.16
N SER A 205 22.01 30.61 0.21
CA SER A 205 23.33 30.58 0.85
C SER A 205 24.51 30.65 -0.14
N SER A 206 24.20 30.57 -1.43
CA SER A 206 25.14 30.76 -2.56
C SER A 206 24.99 32.14 -3.17
#